data_f21a1c5c77b58eb53157e9087b3a5610
#
_entry.id   f21a1c5c77b58eb53157e9087b3a5610
#
_cell.length_a   1.000
_cell.length_b   1.000
_cell.length_c   1.000
_cell.angle_alpha   90.00
_cell.angle_beta   90.00
_cell.angle_gamma   90.00
#
_symmetry.space_group_name_H-M   'P 1'
#
loop_
_entity.id
_entity.type
_entity.pdbx_description
1 polymer ?
#
loop_
_entity_poly.entity_id
_entity_poly.type
_entity_poly.pdbx_seq_one_letter_code
_entity_poly.pdbx_strand_id
1 'polypeptide(L)'
;MMPKELSPITSRVEAEGVTSLSFLPMSVADLDEVLAIESSSHIHPWTRGNFSDSLSAGHWAYCIRPELDKAVKGSYLDPQVLWAYCILFPAVDELHLLNITVSPNLRQLGIGSRMMSAIEGVAVQQNMPRIILEVRPSNLSAVKLYEKIGYESIGLRKNYYPVNPETGSREDAIVMAKSIKLEP
;
A
#
# COMPACT_ATOMS: atom_id res chain seq x y z
N MET A 1 -4.72 -9.40 16.45
CA MET A 1 -4.22 -10.56 15.68
C MET A 1 -4.34 -10.20 14.21
N MET A 2 -3.27 -10.28 13.44
CA MET A 2 -3.30 -9.96 12.01
C MET A 2 -4.31 -10.84 11.28
N PRO A 3 -5.18 -10.29 10.38
CA PRO A 3 -6.06 -11.11 9.55
C PRO A 3 -5.25 -12.08 8.72
N LYS A 4 -5.48 -13.39 8.86
CA LYS A 4 -4.60 -14.43 8.30
C LYS A 4 -4.70 -14.61 6.80
N GLU A 5 -5.78 -14.20 6.17
CA GLU A 5 -5.95 -14.30 4.71
C GLU A 5 -6.94 -13.25 4.25
N LEU A 6 -6.49 -12.36 3.37
CA LEU A 6 -7.38 -11.60 2.52
C LEU A 6 -7.74 -12.49 1.34
N SER A 7 -9.04 -12.59 1.05
CA SER A 7 -9.48 -13.27 -0.17
C SER A 7 -8.75 -12.67 -1.38
N PRO A 8 -8.26 -13.51 -2.30
CA PRO A 8 -7.60 -13.01 -3.51
C PRO A 8 -8.55 -12.04 -4.23
N ILE A 9 -8.04 -10.85 -4.56
CA ILE A 9 -8.82 -9.90 -5.34
C ILE A 9 -8.78 -10.39 -6.78
N THR A 10 -9.80 -11.15 -7.14
CA THR A 10 -10.05 -11.59 -8.52
C THR A 10 -10.56 -10.41 -9.35
N SER A 11 -9.66 -9.63 -9.90
CA SER A 11 -9.98 -8.72 -10.99
C SER A 11 -8.82 -8.76 -11.97
N ARG A 12 -9.13 -9.01 -13.25
CA ARG A 12 -8.14 -9.10 -14.35
C ARG A 12 -7.18 -7.92 -14.31
N VAL A 13 -5.90 -8.19 -14.08
CA VAL A 13 -4.83 -7.27 -14.47
C VAL A 13 -4.65 -7.49 -15.96
N GLU A 14 -4.80 -6.46 -16.79
CA GLU A 14 -4.51 -6.55 -18.23
C GLU A 14 -2.98 -6.55 -18.51
N ALA A 15 -2.23 -7.25 -17.68
CA ALA A 15 -0.86 -7.63 -17.97
C ALA A 15 -0.90 -9.08 -18.42
N GLU A 16 -0.23 -9.41 -19.49
CA GLU A 16 -0.24 -10.73 -20.14
C GLU A 16 -0.12 -11.87 -19.13
N GLY A 17 -1.20 -12.63 -18.92
CA GLY A 17 -1.22 -13.84 -18.11
C GLY A 17 -1.43 -13.67 -16.60
N VAL A 18 -1.67 -12.48 -16.07
CA VAL A 18 -1.98 -12.28 -14.64
C VAL A 18 -3.48 -12.38 -14.42
N THR A 19 -3.90 -13.34 -13.60
CA THR A 19 -5.32 -13.60 -13.31
C THR A 19 -5.81 -12.85 -12.06
N SER A 20 -4.92 -12.69 -11.05
CA SER A 20 -5.25 -12.03 -9.80
C SER A 20 -4.00 -11.52 -9.09
N LEU A 21 -4.18 -10.77 -8.00
CA LEU A 21 -3.12 -10.34 -7.10
C LEU A 21 -3.33 -11.02 -5.75
N SER A 22 -2.29 -11.66 -5.23
CA SER A 22 -2.27 -12.21 -3.88
C SER A 22 -1.79 -11.16 -2.88
N PHE A 23 -2.55 -11.00 -1.81
CA PHE A 23 -2.15 -10.23 -0.64
C PHE A 23 -1.65 -11.18 0.44
N LEU A 24 -0.35 -11.24 0.60
CA LEU A 24 0.31 -12.17 1.53
C LEU A 24 0.85 -11.40 2.73
N PRO A 25 0.75 -11.93 3.95
CA PRO A 25 1.41 -11.34 5.10
C PRO A 25 2.90 -11.15 4.84
N MET A 26 3.40 -9.93 5.10
CA MET A 26 4.83 -9.61 5.00
C MET A 26 5.58 -10.20 6.19
N SER A 27 6.75 -10.74 5.94
CA SER A 27 7.69 -11.24 6.93
C SER A 27 9.05 -10.55 6.80
N VAL A 28 9.94 -10.83 7.75
CA VAL A 28 11.34 -10.31 7.70
C VAL A 28 12.08 -10.83 6.45
N ALA A 29 11.70 -11.99 5.93
CA ALA A 29 12.31 -12.57 4.71
C ALA A 29 11.99 -11.75 3.45
N ASP A 30 10.90 -10.99 3.43
CA ASP A 30 10.50 -10.17 2.28
C ASP A 30 11.21 -8.81 2.25
N LEU A 31 11.90 -8.41 3.34
CA LEU A 31 12.41 -7.05 3.49
C LEU A 31 13.46 -6.65 2.45
N ASP A 32 14.20 -7.57 1.87
CA ASP A 32 15.19 -7.24 0.82
C ASP A 32 14.48 -6.74 -0.44
N GLU A 33 13.41 -7.41 -0.87
CA GLU A 33 12.60 -6.98 -2.01
C GLU A 33 11.82 -5.69 -1.70
N VAL A 34 11.24 -5.59 -0.51
CA VAL A 34 10.53 -4.39 -0.05
C VAL A 34 11.45 -3.17 -0.08
N LEU A 35 12.67 -3.28 0.44
CA LEU A 35 13.65 -2.20 0.45
C LEU A 35 14.12 -1.80 -0.95
N ALA A 36 14.21 -2.76 -1.88
CA ALA A 36 14.53 -2.46 -3.27
C ALA A 36 13.45 -1.60 -3.93
N ILE A 37 12.17 -1.90 -3.71
CA ILE A 37 11.04 -1.09 -4.19
C ILE A 37 11.01 0.25 -3.47
N GLU A 38 11.16 0.27 -2.15
CA GLU A 38 11.10 1.48 -1.33
C GLU A 38 12.17 2.49 -1.75
N SER A 39 13.43 2.05 -1.84
CA SER A 39 14.57 2.91 -2.21
C SER A 39 14.48 3.46 -3.63
N SER A 40 13.87 2.72 -4.55
CA SER A 40 13.65 3.18 -5.94
C SER A 40 12.42 4.10 -6.09
N SER A 41 11.60 4.23 -5.06
CA SER A 41 10.30 4.90 -5.11
C SER A 41 10.23 6.20 -4.33
N HIS A 42 11.09 6.38 -3.31
CA HIS A 42 10.98 7.48 -2.35
C HIS A 42 12.30 8.23 -2.18
N ILE A 43 12.22 9.55 -2.06
CA ILE A 43 13.39 10.43 -1.77
C ILE A 43 13.91 10.15 -0.35
N HIS A 44 13.02 9.86 0.58
CA HIS A 44 13.32 9.49 1.96
C HIS A 44 12.72 8.11 2.24
N PRO A 45 13.39 7.04 1.80
CA PRO A 45 12.89 5.69 1.97
C PRO A 45 12.92 5.27 3.44
N TRP A 46 11.96 4.45 3.83
CA TRP A 46 12.02 3.73 5.10
C TRP A 46 13.24 2.81 5.11
N THR A 47 13.89 2.75 6.26
CA THR A 47 15.01 1.84 6.49
C THR A 47 14.51 0.44 6.83
N ARG A 48 15.41 -0.54 6.76
CA ARG A 48 15.12 -1.90 7.28
C ARG A 48 14.64 -1.87 8.73
N GLY A 49 15.19 -0.98 9.56
CA GLY A 49 14.76 -0.77 10.94
C GLY A 49 13.30 -0.36 11.03
N ASN A 50 12.85 0.63 10.23
CA ASN A 50 11.46 1.07 10.24
C ASN A 50 10.48 -0.07 9.91
N PHE A 51 10.80 -0.91 8.91
CA PHE A 51 10.00 -2.07 8.58
C PHE A 51 10.02 -3.14 9.68
N SER A 52 11.21 -3.47 10.21
CA SER A 52 11.34 -4.45 11.30
C SER A 52 10.60 -4.03 12.57
N ASP A 53 10.69 -2.74 12.92
CA ASP A 53 9.99 -2.16 14.06
C ASP A 53 8.47 -2.22 13.86
N SER A 54 7.99 -1.91 12.64
CA SER A 54 6.57 -2.02 12.30
C SER A 54 6.06 -3.45 12.43
N LEU A 55 6.81 -4.44 11.92
CA LEU A 55 6.46 -5.85 12.05
C LEU A 55 6.46 -6.30 13.51
N SER A 56 7.46 -5.88 14.29
CA SER A 56 7.59 -6.22 15.72
C SER A 56 6.50 -5.56 16.57
N ALA A 57 6.05 -4.37 16.21
CA ALA A 57 4.94 -3.67 16.84
C ALA A 57 3.56 -4.27 16.50
N GLY A 58 3.51 -5.27 15.62
CA GLY A 58 2.27 -5.93 15.21
C GLY A 58 1.45 -5.15 14.21
N HIS A 59 2.06 -4.23 13.47
CA HIS A 59 1.40 -3.59 12.34
C HIS A 59 1.04 -4.64 11.28
N TRP A 60 -0.07 -4.43 10.58
CA TRP A 60 -0.47 -5.31 9.50
C TRP A 60 0.27 -4.95 8.23
N ALA A 61 1.14 -5.82 7.79
CA ALA A 61 1.99 -5.61 6.64
C ALA A 61 1.71 -6.67 5.58
N TYR A 62 1.57 -6.26 4.32
CA TYR A 62 1.25 -7.15 3.22
C TYR A 62 2.20 -6.94 2.04
N CYS A 63 2.60 -8.06 1.45
CA CYS A 63 3.26 -8.16 0.16
C CYS A 63 2.24 -8.50 -0.92
N ILE A 64 2.32 -7.84 -2.06
CA ILE A 64 1.45 -8.06 -3.20
C ILE A 64 2.25 -8.71 -4.33
N ARG A 65 1.85 -9.92 -4.72
CA ARG A 65 2.49 -10.71 -5.77
C ARG A 65 1.46 -11.10 -6.83
N PRO A 66 1.87 -11.28 -8.10
CA PRO A 66 0.95 -11.74 -9.14
C PRO A 66 0.60 -13.21 -8.96
N GLU A 67 -0.64 -13.57 -9.22
CA GLU A 67 -1.03 -14.95 -9.49
C GLU A 67 -1.07 -15.14 -11.00
N LEU A 68 -0.21 -16.03 -11.48
CA LEU A 68 -0.12 -16.34 -12.90
C LEU A 68 -1.04 -17.51 -13.24
N ASP A 69 -1.70 -17.41 -14.40
CA ASP A 69 -2.41 -18.56 -14.96
C ASP A 69 -1.39 -19.65 -15.33
N LYS A 70 -1.52 -20.82 -14.71
CA LYS A 70 -0.67 -22.00 -15.00
C LYS A 70 -0.76 -22.46 -16.48
N ALA A 71 -1.79 -22.01 -17.19
CA ALA A 71 -1.99 -22.32 -18.60
C ALA A 71 -1.15 -21.44 -19.54
N VAL A 72 -0.63 -20.32 -19.09
CA VAL A 72 0.20 -19.41 -19.89
C VAL A 72 1.66 -19.88 -19.85
N LYS A 73 2.00 -20.79 -20.75
CA LYS A 73 3.40 -21.18 -20.98
C LYS A 73 4.13 -20.00 -21.63
N GLY A 74 5.18 -19.49 -20.96
CA GLY A 74 6.06 -18.46 -21.50
C GLY A 74 5.81 -17.06 -20.93
N SER A 75 5.05 -16.92 -19.85
CA SER A 75 5.00 -15.66 -19.08
C SER A 75 6.40 -15.34 -18.55
N TYR A 76 6.95 -14.19 -18.93
CA TYR A 76 8.22 -13.66 -18.38
C TYR A 76 8.05 -13.12 -16.96
N LEU A 77 6.85 -13.20 -16.40
CA LEU A 77 6.54 -12.73 -15.06
C LEU A 77 6.81 -13.87 -14.06
N ASP A 78 7.69 -13.61 -13.10
CA ASP A 78 7.94 -14.51 -11.99
C ASP A 78 6.84 -14.26 -10.91
N PRO A 79 6.05 -15.28 -10.51
CA PRO A 79 5.04 -15.17 -9.48
C PRO A 79 5.64 -14.85 -8.10
N GLN A 80 6.94 -15.04 -7.93
CA GLN A 80 7.63 -14.74 -6.68
C GLN A 80 8.06 -13.27 -6.57
N VAL A 81 8.08 -12.52 -7.67
CA VAL A 81 8.49 -11.11 -7.66
C VAL A 81 7.48 -10.25 -6.93
N LEU A 82 7.97 -9.45 -6.00
CA LEU A 82 7.17 -8.47 -5.27
C LEU A 82 6.77 -7.31 -6.19
N TRP A 83 5.46 -7.06 -6.31
CA TRP A 83 4.92 -5.98 -7.11
C TRP A 83 4.62 -4.72 -6.34
N ALA A 84 4.22 -4.90 -5.09
CA ALA A 84 3.86 -3.80 -4.21
C ALA A 84 3.82 -4.28 -2.76
N TYR A 85 3.73 -3.35 -1.83
CA TYR A 85 3.54 -3.65 -0.41
C TYR A 85 2.74 -2.53 0.27
N CYS A 86 2.19 -2.83 1.44
CA CYS A 86 1.63 -1.82 2.32
C CYS A 86 1.85 -2.17 3.79
N ILE A 87 1.86 -1.12 4.62
CA ILE A 87 1.92 -1.19 6.09
C ILE A 87 0.72 -0.46 6.66
N LEU A 88 -0.03 -1.14 7.50
CA LEU A 88 -1.23 -0.63 8.14
C LEU A 88 -1.05 -0.66 9.67
N PHE A 89 -1.49 0.39 10.33
CA PHE A 89 -1.55 0.44 11.78
C PHE A 89 -3.02 0.43 12.23
N PRO A 90 -3.48 -0.67 12.87
CA PRO A 90 -4.82 -0.72 13.44
C PRO A 90 -4.85 0.06 14.77
N ALA A 91 -5.57 1.17 14.81
CA ALA A 91 -5.93 1.86 16.03
C ALA A 91 -7.27 1.32 16.57
N VAL A 92 -7.87 1.96 17.56
CA VAL A 92 -9.09 1.44 18.22
C VAL A 92 -10.27 1.35 17.23
N ASP A 93 -10.48 2.41 16.45
CA ASP A 93 -11.61 2.58 15.53
C ASP A 93 -11.20 3.16 14.17
N GLU A 94 -9.90 3.18 13.89
CA GLU A 94 -9.33 3.72 12.66
C GLU A 94 -8.20 2.81 12.15
N LEU A 95 -8.14 2.61 10.85
CA LEU A 95 -7.04 1.94 10.17
C LEU A 95 -6.14 2.98 9.52
N HIS A 96 -4.90 3.11 10.00
CA HIS A 96 -3.95 4.05 9.41
C HIS A 96 -3.11 3.36 8.35
N LEU A 97 -3.12 3.88 7.12
CA LEU A 97 -2.21 3.48 6.06
C LEU A 97 -0.90 4.23 6.21
N LEU A 98 0.13 3.56 6.76
CA LEU A 98 1.43 4.17 7.05
C LEU A 98 2.34 4.23 5.83
N ASN A 99 2.32 3.19 5.00
CA ASN A 99 3.11 3.11 3.77
C ASN A 99 2.38 2.26 2.74
N ILE A 100 2.42 2.67 1.48
CA ILE A 100 1.93 1.93 0.33
C ILE A 100 2.78 2.26 -0.89
N THR A 101 3.36 1.25 -1.51
CA THR A 101 4.24 1.45 -2.66
C THR A 101 4.05 0.38 -3.70
N VAL A 102 3.87 0.81 -4.94
CA VAL A 102 3.88 -0.03 -6.14
C VAL A 102 5.24 0.14 -6.83
N SER A 103 5.86 -0.97 -7.22
CA SER A 103 7.10 -0.97 -7.97
C SER A 103 7.03 0.01 -9.16
N PRO A 104 8.04 0.86 -9.39
CA PRO A 104 7.99 1.91 -10.42
C PRO A 104 7.60 1.39 -11.81
N ASN A 105 8.11 0.23 -12.20
CA ASN A 105 7.85 -0.38 -13.51
C ASN A 105 6.41 -0.91 -13.68
N LEU A 106 5.65 -0.99 -12.59
CA LEU A 106 4.29 -1.54 -12.56
C LEU A 106 3.24 -0.49 -12.22
N ARG A 107 3.63 0.79 -12.20
CA ARG A 107 2.69 1.90 -12.00
C ARG A 107 1.77 2.06 -13.21
N GLN A 108 0.62 2.73 -13.00
CA GLN A 108 -0.41 2.98 -14.00
C GLN A 108 -1.16 1.73 -14.52
N LEU A 109 -0.88 0.55 -13.97
CA LEU A 109 -1.59 -0.70 -14.26
C LEU A 109 -2.79 -0.96 -13.32
N GLY A 110 -3.22 0.05 -12.55
CA GLY A 110 -4.34 -0.07 -11.62
C GLY A 110 -4.04 -0.83 -10.32
N ILE A 111 -2.78 -1.25 -10.08
CA ILE A 111 -2.38 -2.01 -8.89
C ILE A 111 -2.67 -1.22 -7.61
N GLY A 112 -2.31 0.07 -7.55
CA GLY A 112 -2.59 0.91 -6.38
C GLY A 112 -4.07 1.01 -6.04
N SER A 113 -4.94 1.11 -7.03
CA SER A 113 -6.40 1.12 -6.84
C SER A 113 -6.91 -0.20 -6.24
N ARG A 114 -6.36 -1.32 -6.69
CA ARG A 114 -6.71 -2.66 -6.18
C ARG A 114 -6.21 -2.86 -4.77
N MET A 115 -5.01 -2.38 -4.47
CA MET A 115 -4.48 -2.39 -3.10
C MET A 115 -5.39 -1.64 -2.15
N MET A 116 -5.84 -0.44 -2.55
CA MET A 116 -6.77 0.34 -1.73
C MET A 116 -8.10 -0.38 -1.52
N SER A 117 -8.65 -1.02 -2.55
CA SER A 117 -9.87 -1.86 -2.41
C SER A 117 -9.65 -3.04 -1.44
N ALA A 118 -8.47 -3.68 -1.47
CA ALA A 118 -8.14 -4.73 -0.52
C ALA A 118 -8.04 -4.19 0.91
N ILE A 119 -7.38 -3.04 1.10
CA ILE A 119 -7.26 -2.39 2.41
C ILE A 119 -8.66 -2.02 2.95
N GLU A 120 -9.56 -1.54 2.09
CA GLU A 120 -10.96 -1.30 2.47
C GLU A 120 -11.66 -2.59 2.89
N GLY A 121 -11.42 -3.70 2.19
CA GLY A 121 -11.90 -5.02 2.57
C GLY A 121 -11.38 -5.47 3.95
N VAL A 122 -10.10 -5.23 4.24
CA VAL A 122 -9.53 -5.45 5.59
C VAL A 122 -10.27 -4.63 6.64
N ALA A 123 -10.49 -3.34 6.35
CA ALA A 123 -11.19 -2.46 7.29
C ALA A 123 -12.61 -2.97 7.60
N VAL A 124 -13.36 -3.42 6.58
CA VAL A 124 -14.68 -4.05 6.76
C VAL A 124 -14.57 -5.30 7.64
N GLN A 125 -13.68 -6.23 7.31
CA GLN A 125 -13.52 -7.50 8.06
C GLN A 125 -13.11 -7.29 9.53
N GLN A 126 -12.41 -6.20 9.80
CA GLN A 126 -11.92 -5.87 11.15
C GLN A 126 -12.78 -4.85 11.89
N ASN A 127 -13.98 -4.52 11.36
CA ASN A 127 -14.89 -3.52 11.90
C ASN A 127 -14.21 -2.15 12.14
N MET A 128 -13.35 -1.73 11.21
CA MET A 128 -12.71 -0.42 11.23
C MET A 128 -13.54 0.58 10.41
N PRO A 129 -14.29 1.50 11.04
CA PRO A 129 -15.23 2.37 10.32
C PRO A 129 -14.54 3.47 9.51
N ARG A 130 -13.22 3.60 9.63
CA ARG A 130 -12.48 4.69 8.98
C ARG A 130 -11.08 4.26 8.57
N ILE A 131 -10.63 4.72 7.41
CA ILE A 131 -9.22 4.63 6.99
C ILE A 131 -8.66 6.04 6.91
N ILE A 132 -7.44 6.24 7.44
CA ILE A 132 -6.71 7.50 7.41
C ILE A 132 -5.34 7.27 6.75
N LEU A 133 -4.88 8.26 6.02
CA LEU A 133 -3.55 8.27 5.41
C LEU A 133 -2.96 9.68 5.36
N GLU A 134 -1.64 9.76 5.21
CA GLU A 134 -0.92 10.99 4.92
C GLU A 134 -0.26 10.88 3.55
N VAL A 135 -0.37 11.95 2.77
CA VAL A 135 0.20 12.01 1.42
C VAL A 135 0.88 13.35 1.17
N ARG A 136 2.02 13.32 0.46
CA ARG A 136 2.70 14.54 0.01
C ARG A 136 1.83 15.28 -1.02
N PRO A 137 1.65 16.60 -0.91
CA PRO A 137 1.00 17.40 -1.96
C PRO A 137 1.67 17.23 -3.33
N SER A 138 2.99 17.03 -3.36
CA SER A 138 3.74 16.77 -4.59
C SER A 138 3.44 15.42 -5.25
N ASN A 139 2.93 14.44 -4.50
CA ASN A 139 2.52 13.13 -5.04
C ASN A 139 1.14 13.19 -5.69
N LEU A 140 1.03 13.96 -6.78
CA LEU A 140 -0.23 14.21 -7.48
C LEU A 140 -0.94 12.92 -7.95
N SER A 141 -0.18 11.87 -8.26
CA SER A 141 -0.75 10.60 -8.69
C SER A 141 -1.48 9.88 -7.55
N ALA A 142 -0.91 9.88 -6.37
CA ALA A 142 -1.53 9.28 -5.18
C ALA A 142 -2.73 10.11 -4.71
N VAL A 143 -2.61 11.45 -4.65
CA VAL A 143 -3.72 12.35 -4.29
C VAL A 143 -4.92 12.10 -5.19
N LYS A 144 -4.73 12.13 -6.52
CA LYS A 144 -5.81 11.85 -7.50
C LYS A 144 -6.41 10.45 -7.35
N LEU A 145 -5.59 9.44 -7.03
CA LEU A 145 -6.08 8.10 -6.77
C LEU A 145 -7.01 8.10 -5.55
N TYR A 146 -6.57 8.68 -4.43
CA TYR A 146 -7.34 8.69 -3.19
C TYR A 146 -8.64 9.48 -3.35
N GLU A 147 -8.62 10.66 -3.96
CA GLU A 147 -9.82 11.45 -4.28
C GLU A 147 -10.81 10.64 -5.14
N LYS A 148 -10.31 10.00 -6.22
CA LYS A 148 -11.13 9.18 -7.13
C LYS A 148 -11.86 8.05 -6.43
N ILE A 149 -11.26 7.45 -5.39
CA ILE A 149 -11.84 6.34 -4.64
C ILE A 149 -12.57 6.79 -3.37
N GLY A 150 -12.77 8.11 -3.19
CA GLY A 150 -13.64 8.68 -2.17
C GLY A 150 -12.95 9.02 -0.84
N TYR A 151 -11.63 9.21 -0.84
CA TYR A 151 -10.95 9.84 0.30
C TYR A 151 -11.08 11.35 0.21
N GLU A 152 -11.31 11.97 1.35
CA GLU A 152 -11.44 13.42 1.50
C GLU A 152 -10.31 13.98 2.35
N SER A 153 -9.83 15.18 2.03
CA SER A 153 -8.86 15.89 2.86
C SER A 153 -9.53 16.35 4.16
N ILE A 154 -8.96 15.95 5.29
CA ILE A 154 -9.47 16.28 6.63
C ILE A 154 -8.52 17.18 7.41
N GLY A 155 -7.33 17.43 6.90
CA GLY A 155 -6.35 18.26 7.58
C GLY A 155 -5.02 18.35 6.85
N LEU A 156 -4.14 19.15 7.43
CA LEU A 156 -2.78 19.38 6.96
C LEU A 156 -1.81 19.31 8.14
N ARG A 157 -0.75 18.51 8.02
CA ARG A 157 0.36 18.50 8.97
C ARG A 157 1.52 19.33 8.39
N LYS A 158 1.75 20.49 8.95
CA LYS A 158 2.81 21.40 8.45
C LYS A 158 4.20 20.84 8.69
N ASN A 159 5.09 20.98 7.70
CA ASN A 159 6.48 20.56 7.74
C ASN A 159 6.67 19.10 8.19
N TYR A 160 5.78 18.22 7.77
CA TYR A 160 5.73 16.84 8.23
C TYR A 160 6.88 16.00 7.68
N TYR A 161 7.09 16.06 6.36
CA TYR A 161 8.12 15.26 5.71
C TYR A 161 9.53 15.85 5.91
N PRO A 162 10.58 15.02 5.86
CA PRO A 162 11.96 15.49 5.92
C PRO A 162 12.28 16.51 4.82
N VAL A 163 13.36 17.24 5.02
CA VAL A 163 13.85 18.23 4.03
C VAL A 163 14.12 17.55 2.70
N ASN A 164 13.48 18.02 1.64
CA ASN A 164 13.76 17.56 0.29
C ASN A 164 15.15 18.10 -0.12
N PRO A 165 16.11 17.25 -0.49
CA PRO A 165 17.47 17.67 -0.87
C PRO A 165 17.51 18.63 -2.07
N GLU A 166 16.53 18.54 -2.99
CA GLU A 166 16.47 19.35 -4.20
C GLU A 166 15.94 20.76 -3.92
N THR A 167 14.94 20.89 -3.02
CA THR A 167 14.30 22.18 -2.73
C THR A 167 14.80 22.86 -1.47
N GLY A 168 15.52 22.13 -0.60
CA GLY A 168 15.97 22.62 0.70
C GLY A 168 14.85 22.88 1.71
N SER A 169 13.63 22.46 1.44
CA SER A 169 12.45 22.71 2.28
C SER A 169 11.78 21.40 2.72
N ARG A 170 11.06 21.49 3.84
CA ARG A 170 10.17 20.41 4.29
C ARG A 170 8.83 20.54 3.57
N GLU A 171 8.20 19.41 3.33
CA GLU A 171 6.87 19.36 2.72
C GLU A 171 5.81 19.03 3.78
N ASP A 172 4.63 19.62 3.63
CA ASP A 172 3.48 19.30 4.45
C ASP A 172 2.93 17.91 4.09
N ALA A 173 2.09 17.34 4.95
CA ALA A 173 1.29 16.18 4.60
C ALA A 173 -0.19 16.56 4.54
N ILE A 174 -0.85 16.23 3.44
CA ILE A 174 -2.31 16.20 3.39
C ILE A 174 -2.76 14.98 4.18
N VAL A 175 -3.59 15.17 5.20
CA VAL A 175 -4.25 14.06 5.90
C VAL A 175 -5.57 13.80 5.19
N MET A 176 -5.75 12.58 4.68
CA MET A 176 -6.97 12.18 4.01
C MET A 176 -7.64 11.02 4.75
N ALA A 177 -8.96 10.96 4.68
CA ALA A 177 -9.73 9.91 5.31
C ALA A 177 -10.90 9.46 4.43
N LYS A 178 -11.32 8.20 4.64
CA LYS A 178 -12.53 7.64 4.05
C LYS A 178 -13.30 6.88 5.12
N SER A 179 -14.60 7.15 5.22
CA SER A 179 -15.52 6.35 6.05
C SER A 179 -15.84 5.03 5.33
N ILE A 180 -15.77 3.93 6.07
CA ILE A 180 -16.04 2.59 5.57
C ILE A 180 -17.41 2.17 6.05
N LYS A 181 -18.27 1.77 5.11
CA LYS A 181 -19.58 1.21 5.44
C LYS A 181 -19.37 -0.20 5.99
N LEU A 182 -19.68 -0.37 7.25
CA LEU A 182 -19.69 -1.68 7.88
C LEU A 182 -21.07 -2.30 7.66
N GLU A 183 -21.11 -3.59 7.36
CA GLU A 183 -22.37 -4.32 7.31
C GLU A 183 -22.85 -4.55 8.76
N PRO A 184 -24.17 -4.44 9.01
CA PRO A 184 -24.75 -4.60 10.34
C PRO A 184 -24.69 -6.05 10.85
#